data_dc28f22662df461b02f02a3c4ddfbbd4
#
_entry.id   dc28f22662df461b02f02a3c4ddfbbd4
#
_cell.length_a   1.000
_cell.length_b   1.000
_cell.length_c   1.000
_cell.angle_alpha   90.00
_cell.angle_beta   90.00
_cell.angle_gamma   90.00
#
_symmetry.space_group_name_H-M   'P 1'
#
loop_
_entity.id
_entity.type
_entity.pdbx_description
1 polymer ?
#
loop_
_entity_poly.entity_id
_entity_poly.type
_entity_poly.pdbx_seq_one_letter_code
_entity_poly.pdbx_strand_id
1 'polypeptide(L)'
;MKSRLLIILLFVLMVVVFAALNAASYVRVEEEAETEYAPDRSVENTGGTGTRALFEYLRQRGDDVSRWGRPMSALSEPDAPESLVMVGPLRREVERDEANALLRWVAAGGRLVIIDRTPNPQLLPPAGRWRVVSETVEFPGPDVLPHDAENMTRDVPLLAPAQPTALTRHVREVTRSRFASRLHVYQADEDAPRAVVGIGKGPRGRGGRRPPTPTPTPEEDEDFWGGVPQDAPPPPAPYGGPDAEPDAPVVHLLDGREGPGALLVDYAYGRGRVVVLSDPYVVSNAGVNRADNLFLAADVVTGGRKSRVAFDEFHHGYGETRNHLFAYFGGTPILWMFAQGALVALALIWTSGRRFARPLPAPRPDRRSKLEFVSSMAELQHRARAYDLAVENVYQRTRRALARYGGLPASATAAQIAERVAARSGRDRAHIEALLRECEDAAAGAPLTARRALALARHLRELERDLGVLMRSREIRQAGAR
;
A
#
# COMPACT_ATOMS: atom_id res chain seq x y z
N MET A 1 -18.33 21.62 -23.75
CA MET A 1 -17.90 22.20 -22.47
C MET A 1 -18.90 21.92 -21.35
N LYS A 2 -20.21 22.15 -21.52
CA LYS A 2 -21.25 21.97 -20.48
C LYS A 2 -21.29 20.54 -19.88
N SER A 3 -21.13 19.49 -20.68
CA SER A 3 -21.16 18.10 -20.19
C SER A 3 -19.95 17.72 -19.32
N ARG A 4 -18.76 18.26 -19.59
CA ARG A 4 -17.57 18.03 -18.76
C ARG A 4 -17.68 18.72 -17.40
N LEU A 5 -18.24 19.91 -17.39
CA LEU A 5 -18.48 20.68 -16.16
C LEU A 5 -19.52 19.99 -15.27
N LEU A 6 -20.56 19.40 -15.88
CA LEU A 6 -21.60 18.64 -15.19
C LEU A 6 -21.02 17.35 -14.57
N ILE A 7 -20.11 16.65 -15.25
CA ILE A 7 -19.43 15.46 -14.72
C ILE A 7 -18.53 15.84 -13.53
N ILE A 8 -17.77 16.92 -13.64
CA ILE A 8 -16.94 17.42 -12.54
C ILE A 8 -17.79 17.80 -11.34
N LEU A 9 -18.90 18.52 -11.56
CA LEU A 9 -19.83 18.91 -10.50
C LEU A 9 -20.44 17.70 -9.80
N LEU A 10 -20.86 16.68 -10.56
CA LEU A 10 -21.40 15.44 -10.02
C LEU A 10 -20.35 14.66 -9.21
N PHE A 11 -19.12 14.65 -9.67
CA PHE A 11 -18.00 14.03 -8.95
C PHE A 11 -17.72 14.76 -7.63
N VAL A 12 -17.65 16.09 -7.64
CA VAL A 12 -17.45 16.90 -6.43
C VAL A 12 -18.60 16.68 -5.46
N LEU A 13 -19.86 16.69 -5.95
CA LEU A 13 -21.04 16.43 -5.13
C LEU A 13 -20.97 15.03 -4.49
N MET A 14 -20.57 14.02 -5.25
CA MET A 14 -20.40 12.65 -4.75
C MET A 14 -19.33 12.60 -3.65
N VAL A 15 -18.19 13.26 -3.82
CA VAL A 15 -17.12 13.33 -2.80
C VAL A 15 -17.62 14.04 -1.55
N VAL A 16 -18.37 15.14 -1.68
CA VAL A 16 -18.95 15.88 -0.54
C VAL A 16 -19.99 15.02 0.19
N VAL A 17 -20.87 14.33 -0.53
CA VAL A 17 -21.88 13.43 0.07
C VAL A 17 -21.18 12.27 0.79
N PHE A 18 -20.13 11.71 0.19
CA PHE A 18 -19.34 10.64 0.82
C PHE A 18 -18.61 11.13 2.08
N ALA A 19 -18.00 12.31 2.04
CA ALA A 19 -17.37 12.92 3.20
C ALA A 19 -18.38 13.21 4.32
N ALA A 20 -19.57 13.70 3.97
CA ALA A 20 -20.65 13.96 4.92
C ALA A 20 -21.21 12.65 5.53
N LEU A 21 -21.41 11.61 4.72
CA LEU A 21 -21.82 10.28 5.21
C LEU A 21 -20.76 9.66 6.10
N ASN A 22 -19.48 9.81 5.75
CA ASN A 22 -18.37 9.33 6.60
C ASN A 22 -18.30 10.13 7.91
N ALA A 23 -18.45 11.45 7.86
CA ALA A 23 -18.50 12.28 9.07
C ALA A 23 -19.72 11.96 9.96
N ALA A 24 -20.87 11.63 9.34
CA ALA A 24 -22.07 11.22 10.06
C ALA A 24 -21.99 9.79 10.63
N SER A 25 -21.25 8.89 9.94
CA SER A 25 -20.99 7.53 10.40
C SER A 25 -19.78 7.46 11.36
N TYR A 26 -19.08 8.56 11.59
CA TYR A 26 -18.13 8.67 12.68
C TYR A 26 -18.91 8.70 14.01
N VAL A 27 -19.44 7.56 14.35
CA VAL A 27 -19.78 7.27 15.74
C VAL A 27 -18.44 7.47 16.46
N ARG A 28 -18.36 8.48 17.34
CA ARG A 28 -17.36 8.47 18.41
C ARG A 28 -17.59 7.10 19.03
N VAL A 29 -16.71 6.15 18.75
CA VAL A 29 -16.51 5.03 19.65
C VAL A 29 -16.05 5.74 20.90
N GLU A 30 -16.97 5.96 21.87
CA GLU A 30 -16.55 6.20 23.23
C GLU A 30 -15.59 5.05 23.47
N GLU A 31 -14.30 5.36 23.61
CA GLU A 31 -13.31 4.37 23.99
C GLU A 31 -13.87 3.79 25.29
N GLU A 32 -14.40 2.56 25.22
CA GLU A 32 -14.85 1.86 26.41
C GLU A 32 -13.67 1.92 27.36
N ALA A 33 -13.95 2.39 28.59
CA ALA A 33 -12.91 2.56 29.59
C ALA A 33 -12.13 1.25 29.70
N GLU A 34 -10.81 1.31 29.50
CA GLU A 34 -9.96 0.13 29.62
C GLU A 34 -10.21 -0.58 30.95
N THR A 35 -10.40 -1.88 30.88
CA THR A 35 -10.62 -2.71 32.07
C THR A 35 -9.55 -3.80 32.17
N GLU A 36 -9.33 -4.30 33.38
CA GLU A 36 -8.45 -5.45 33.61
C GLU A 36 -9.03 -6.77 33.09
N TYR A 37 -10.31 -6.77 32.72
CA TYR A 37 -10.98 -7.92 32.10
C TYR A 37 -10.53 -8.15 30.65
N ALA A 38 -10.32 -7.08 29.89
CA ALA A 38 -9.84 -7.14 28.51
C ALA A 38 -8.69 -6.14 28.30
N PRO A 39 -7.54 -6.37 28.97
CA PRO A 39 -6.43 -5.43 28.96
C PRO A 39 -5.68 -5.43 27.61
N ASP A 40 -5.11 -4.30 27.27
CA ASP A 40 -4.13 -4.16 26.20
C ASP A 40 -2.74 -3.90 26.79
N ARG A 41 -1.88 -4.91 26.85
CA ARG A 41 -0.55 -4.84 27.48
C ARG A 41 0.56 -4.32 26.57
N SER A 42 0.22 -3.87 25.38
CA SER A 42 1.19 -3.33 24.41
C SER A 42 1.97 -2.13 24.97
N VAL A 43 3.20 -1.97 24.50
CA VAL A 43 4.00 -0.74 24.70
C VAL A 43 3.47 0.46 23.90
N GLU A 44 2.57 0.25 22.96
CA GLU A 44 1.86 1.31 22.25
C GLU A 44 0.71 1.88 23.06
N ASN A 45 0.18 1.11 24.00
CA ASN A 45 -0.94 1.50 24.82
C ASN A 45 -0.53 2.49 25.93
N THR A 46 -1.14 3.68 25.91
CA THR A 46 -0.96 4.74 26.93
C THR A 46 -1.95 4.63 28.09
N GLY A 47 -2.98 3.80 27.95
CA GLY A 47 -3.98 3.55 28.98
C GLY A 47 -3.41 2.78 30.18
N GLY A 48 -4.25 2.56 31.20
CA GLY A 48 -3.81 1.98 32.48
C GLY A 48 -3.27 0.56 32.37
N THR A 49 -3.78 -0.23 31.44
CA THR A 49 -3.34 -1.61 31.21
C THR A 49 -2.06 -1.74 30.41
N GLY A 50 -1.68 -0.72 29.64
CA GLY A 50 -0.49 -0.72 28.78
C GLY A 50 0.83 -0.74 29.54
N THR A 51 1.93 -0.94 28.82
CA THR A 51 3.29 -0.98 29.38
C THR A 51 4.18 0.12 28.85
N ARG A 52 3.59 1.15 28.23
CA ARG A 52 4.34 2.26 27.63
C ARG A 52 5.20 3.03 28.61
N ALA A 53 4.72 3.25 29.82
CA ALA A 53 5.47 3.99 30.84
C ALA A 53 6.80 3.30 31.19
N LEU A 54 6.79 1.97 31.36
CA LEU A 54 8.00 1.19 31.57
C LEU A 54 8.94 1.25 30.37
N PHE A 55 8.40 1.07 29.15
CA PHE A 55 9.19 1.13 27.93
C PHE A 55 9.92 2.49 27.76
N GLU A 56 9.20 3.58 27.95
CA GLU A 56 9.75 4.94 27.87
C GLU A 56 10.76 5.23 28.98
N TYR A 57 10.51 4.74 30.20
CA TYR A 57 11.47 4.85 31.31
C TYR A 57 12.79 4.16 30.98
N LEU A 58 12.74 2.90 30.49
CA LEU A 58 13.94 2.16 30.11
C LEU A 58 14.72 2.88 28.99
N ARG A 59 14.00 3.39 28.00
CA ARG A 59 14.60 4.17 26.90
C ARG A 59 15.28 5.44 27.40
N GLN A 60 14.63 6.20 28.30
CA GLN A 60 15.18 7.41 28.89
C GLN A 60 16.37 7.12 29.81
N ARG A 61 16.37 5.97 30.47
CA ARG A 61 17.51 5.51 31.28
C ARG A 61 18.73 5.13 30.43
N GLY A 62 18.56 5.00 29.11
CA GLY A 62 19.61 4.65 28.15
C GLY A 62 19.81 3.15 28.00
N ASP A 63 18.79 2.35 28.26
CA ASP A 63 18.75 0.93 27.94
C ASP A 63 18.44 0.76 26.43
N ASP A 64 19.01 -0.29 25.83
CA ASP A 64 18.72 -0.66 24.45
C ASP A 64 17.40 -1.45 24.38
N VAL A 65 16.29 -0.72 24.26
CA VAL A 65 14.94 -1.29 24.21
C VAL A 65 14.28 -1.08 22.88
N SER A 66 13.66 -2.13 22.35
CA SER A 66 13.01 -2.17 21.05
C SER A 66 11.66 -2.90 21.12
N ARG A 67 10.92 -2.85 20.02
CA ARG A 67 9.68 -3.60 19.81
C ARG A 67 9.97 -4.78 18.90
N TRP A 68 9.49 -5.96 19.26
CA TRP A 68 9.58 -7.13 18.44
C TRP A 68 8.27 -7.36 17.67
N GLY A 69 8.24 -6.98 16.40
CA GLY A 69 7.07 -7.11 15.51
C GLY A 69 7.19 -8.27 14.53
N ARG A 70 8.15 -9.20 14.71
CA ARG A 70 8.43 -10.31 13.81
C ARG A 70 8.01 -11.65 14.42
N PRO A 71 7.74 -12.70 13.58
CA PRO A 71 7.49 -14.04 14.08
C PRO A 71 8.65 -14.56 14.92
N MET A 72 8.38 -15.51 15.83
CA MET A 72 9.40 -16.06 16.73
C MET A 72 10.50 -16.84 16.01
N SER A 73 10.26 -17.29 14.78
CA SER A 73 11.29 -17.89 13.92
C SER A 73 12.45 -16.93 13.60
N ALA A 74 12.19 -15.63 13.58
CA ALA A 74 13.22 -14.61 13.33
C ALA A 74 14.20 -14.41 14.50
N LEU A 75 13.95 -15.01 15.68
CA LEU A 75 14.88 -15.02 16.80
C LEU A 75 16.18 -15.81 16.53
N SER A 76 16.24 -16.58 15.45
CA SER A 76 17.47 -17.22 15.00
C SER A 76 18.40 -16.31 14.21
N GLU A 77 17.99 -15.09 13.87
CA GLU A 77 18.76 -14.14 13.10
C GLU A 77 19.81 -13.40 13.97
N PRO A 78 20.89 -12.86 13.40
CA PRO A 78 21.98 -12.23 14.16
C PRO A 78 21.58 -10.98 14.94
N ASP A 79 20.50 -10.32 14.55
CA ASP A 79 19.95 -9.10 15.17
C ASP A 79 18.95 -9.40 16.29
N ALA A 80 18.75 -10.68 16.65
CA ALA A 80 17.86 -11.07 17.73
C ALA A 80 18.23 -10.37 19.05
N PRO A 81 17.23 -10.04 19.89
CA PRO A 81 17.46 -9.43 21.19
C PRO A 81 18.17 -10.42 22.14
N GLU A 82 18.77 -9.90 23.20
CA GLU A 82 19.29 -10.75 24.29
C GLU A 82 18.19 -11.15 25.29
N SER A 83 17.20 -10.27 25.46
CA SER A 83 15.99 -10.50 26.27
C SER A 83 14.75 -10.22 25.46
N LEU A 84 13.79 -11.14 25.47
CA LEU A 84 12.45 -10.96 24.92
C LEU A 84 11.44 -10.91 26.05
N VAL A 85 10.61 -9.88 26.09
CA VAL A 85 9.60 -9.64 27.11
C VAL A 85 8.22 -9.84 26.50
N MET A 86 7.47 -10.77 27.02
CA MET A 86 6.08 -11.07 26.64
C MET A 86 5.17 -10.69 27.80
N VAL A 87 4.27 -9.74 27.62
CA VAL A 87 3.34 -9.27 28.64
C VAL A 87 1.92 -9.71 28.26
N GLY A 88 1.35 -10.63 29.00
CA GLY A 88 0.01 -11.20 28.73
C GLY A 88 -1.13 -10.43 29.42
N PRO A 89 -2.37 -10.70 28.99
CA PRO A 89 -2.73 -11.69 27.98
C PRO A 89 -2.39 -11.24 26.56
N LEU A 90 -1.95 -12.19 25.76
CA LEU A 90 -1.65 -11.97 24.35
C LEU A 90 -2.94 -12.02 23.51
N ARG A 91 -3.04 -11.19 22.49
CA ARG A 91 -4.19 -11.18 21.56
C ARG A 91 -4.13 -12.33 20.56
N ARG A 92 -2.93 -12.74 20.20
CA ARG A 92 -2.65 -13.88 19.34
C ARG A 92 -2.01 -14.98 20.18
N GLU A 93 -2.56 -16.19 20.09
CA GLU A 93 -1.98 -17.36 20.74
C GLU A 93 -0.62 -17.70 20.12
N VAL A 94 0.31 -18.11 20.97
CA VAL A 94 1.62 -18.61 20.54
C VAL A 94 1.42 -20.01 19.99
N GLU A 95 1.65 -20.20 18.71
CA GLU A 95 1.56 -21.50 18.05
C GLU A 95 2.70 -22.42 18.48
N ARG A 96 2.52 -23.74 18.36
CA ARG A 96 3.52 -24.72 18.78
C ARG A 96 4.90 -24.50 18.12
N ASP A 97 4.91 -24.17 16.83
CA ASP A 97 6.16 -23.92 16.11
C ASP A 97 6.85 -22.63 16.58
N GLU A 98 6.08 -21.63 16.94
CA GLU A 98 6.58 -20.37 17.53
C GLU A 98 7.16 -20.63 18.93
N ALA A 99 6.45 -21.41 19.78
CA ALA A 99 6.96 -21.81 21.08
C ALA A 99 8.27 -22.59 20.97
N ASN A 100 8.36 -23.55 20.02
CA ASN A 100 9.57 -24.32 19.75
C ASN A 100 10.74 -23.42 19.29
N ALA A 101 10.48 -22.44 18.41
CA ALA A 101 11.49 -21.50 17.95
C ALA A 101 12.01 -20.63 19.12
N LEU A 102 11.08 -20.15 19.95
CA LEU A 102 11.39 -19.35 21.13
C LEU A 102 12.22 -20.12 22.14
N LEU A 103 11.84 -21.36 22.46
CA LEU A 103 12.58 -22.20 23.40
C LEU A 103 13.98 -22.58 22.87
N ARG A 104 14.14 -22.81 21.56
CA ARG A 104 15.48 -23.00 20.95
C ARG A 104 16.36 -21.77 21.14
N TRP A 105 15.80 -20.58 20.93
CA TRP A 105 16.52 -19.33 21.15
C TRP A 105 16.92 -19.16 22.62
N VAL A 106 16.02 -19.48 23.56
CA VAL A 106 16.35 -19.46 25.00
C VAL A 106 17.49 -20.46 25.29
N ALA A 107 17.36 -21.71 24.79
CA ALA A 107 18.38 -22.73 24.99
C ALA A 107 19.75 -22.32 24.42
N ALA A 108 19.79 -21.53 23.39
CA ALA A 108 21.00 -20.95 22.80
C ALA A 108 21.62 -19.78 23.60
N GLY A 109 20.94 -19.29 24.65
CA GLY A 109 21.45 -18.22 25.53
C GLY A 109 20.54 -16.99 25.66
N GLY A 110 19.39 -17.00 24.98
CA GLY A 110 18.38 -15.96 25.11
C GLY A 110 17.72 -15.92 26.48
N ARG A 111 17.17 -14.78 26.84
CA ARG A 111 16.45 -14.58 28.08
C ARG A 111 14.98 -14.28 27.78
N LEU A 112 14.08 -15.19 28.16
CA LEU A 112 12.64 -15.02 28.01
C LEU A 112 12.06 -14.50 29.33
N VAL A 113 11.34 -13.37 29.27
CA VAL A 113 10.62 -12.79 30.39
C VAL A 113 9.12 -12.87 30.11
N ILE A 114 8.41 -13.67 30.86
CA ILE A 114 6.97 -13.86 30.75
C ILE A 114 6.31 -13.12 31.92
N ILE A 115 5.44 -12.18 31.59
CA ILE A 115 4.70 -11.40 32.60
C ILE A 115 3.21 -11.61 32.32
N ASP A 116 2.63 -12.64 32.94
CA ASP A 116 1.27 -13.03 32.64
C ASP A 116 0.62 -13.71 33.86
N ARG A 117 -0.68 -13.52 34.06
CA ARG A 117 -1.47 -14.25 35.07
C ARG A 117 -1.72 -15.69 34.63
N THR A 118 -1.86 -15.90 33.33
CA THR A 118 -2.15 -17.22 32.74
C THR A 118 -1.15 -17.51 31.60
N PRO A 119 0.14 -17.66 31.95
CA PRO A 119 1.17 -17.91 30.93
C PRO A 119 0.87 -19.18 30.17
N ASN A 120 1.14 -19.18 28.86
CA ASN A 120 0.99 -20.38 28.04
C ASN A 120 1.91 -21.49 28.59
N PRO A 121 1.37 -22.68 28.96
CA PRO A 121 2.17 -23.77 29.51
C PRO A 121 3.32 -24.23 28.59
N GLN A 122 3.17 -24.08 27.26
CA GLN A 122 4.22 -24.40 26.30
C GLN A 122 5.47 -23.50 26.44
N LEU A 123 5.33 -22.33 27.04
CA LEU A 123 6.43 -21.41 27.32
C LEU A 123 7.08 -21.61 28.68
N LEU A 124 6.58 -22.55 29.47
CA LEU A 124 7.10 -22.90 30.79
C LEU A 124 7.80 -24.29 30.71
N PRO A 125 8.95 -24.41 30.03
CA PRO A 125 9.63 -25.68 29.90
C PRO A 125 10.15 -26.17 31.26
N PRO A 126 10.29 -27.48 31.45
CA PRO A 126 10.85 -28.01 32.67
C PRO A 126 12.33 -27.65 32.87
N ALA A 127 12.73 -27.38 34.08
CA ALA A 127 14.13 -27.27 34.48
C ALA A 127 14.59 -28.59 35.13
N GLY A 128 15.03 -29.53 34.31
CA GLY A 128 15.27 -30.90 34.78
C GLY A 128 14.00 -31.53 35.33
N ARG A 129 14.01 -31.95 36.58
CA ARG A 129 12.82 -32.45 37.27
C ARG A 129 11.92 -31.39 37.87
N TRP A 130 12.32 -30.13 37.87
CA TRP A 130 11.50 -29.02 38.34
C TRP A 130 10.45 -28.60 37.34
N ARG A 131 9.29 -28.24 37.85
CA ARG A 131 8.16 -27.69 37.08
C ARG A 131 7.72 -26.39 37.69
N VAL A 132 7.35 -25.45 36.84
CA VAL A 132 6.72 -24.17 37.24
C VAL A 132 5.33 -24.12 36.63
N VAL A 133 4.33 -23.97 37.45
CA VAL A 133 2.91 -23.91 37.05
C VAL A 133 2.28 -22.64 37.60
N SER A 134 1.41 -22.02 36.85
CA SER A 134 0.62 -20.88 37.31
C SER A 134 -0.79 -21.30 37.71
N GLU A 135 -1.19 -20.92 38.91
CA GLU A 135 -2.55 -21.08 39.40
C GLU A 135 -3.25 -19.74 39.46
N THR A 136 -4.35 -19.60 38.73
CA THR A 136 -5.17 -18.39 38.75
C THR A 136 -6.06 -18.42 40.00
N VAL A 137 -5.94 -17.40 40.83
CA VAL A 137 -6.68 -17.30 42.08
C VAL A 137 -7.98 -16.54 41.92
N GLU A 138 -7.94 -15.42 41.20
CA GLU A 138 -9.09 -14.56 40.96
C GLU A 138 -8.98 -13.92 39.56
N PHE A 139 -10.10 -13.82 38.84
CA PHE A 139 -10.17 -13.09 37.59
C PHE A 139 -10.79 -11.70 37.81
N PRO A 140 -10.27 -10.65 37.14
CA PRO A 140 -10.91 -9.35 37.16
C PRO A 140 -12.27 -9.40 36.46
N GLY A 141 -13.27 -8.75 37.03
CA GLY A 141 -14.57 -8.53 36.40
C GLY A 141 -14.50 -7.43 35.34
N PRO A 142 -15.54 -7.29 34.50
CA PRO A 142 -15.60 -6.29 33.42
C PRO A 142 -15.62 -4.84 33.95
N ASP A 143 -15.91 -4.63 35.19
CA ASP A 143 -15.98 -3.35 35.90
C ASP A 143 -14.68 -2.95 36.61
N VAL A 144 -13.65 -3.81 36.57
CA VAL A 144 -12.36 -3.54 37.22
C VAL A 144 -11.53 -2.61 36.39
N LEU A 145 -11.41 -1.37 36.86
CA LEU A 145 -10.59 -0.34 36.21
C LEU A 145 -9.13 -0.43 36.67
N PRO A 146 -8.15 -0.39 35.77
CA PRO A 146 -6.73 -0.51 36.10
C PRO A 146 -6.22 0.64 37.00
N HIS A 147 -6.80 1.82 36.88
CA HIS A 147 -6.44 3.00 37.68
C HIS A 147 -7.08 3.01 39.07
N ASP A 148 -8.08 2.18 39.34
CA ASP A 148 -8.67 2.02 40.66
C ASP A 148 -7.73 1.19 41.56
N ALA A 149 -6.73 1.89 42.09
CA ALA A 149 -5.71 1.26 42.91
C ALA A 149 -6.29 0.58 44.15
N GLU A 150 -7.33 1.14 44.76
CA GLU A 150 -7.97 0.57 45.97
C GLU A 150 -8.60 -0.79 45.62
N ASN A 151 -9.31 -0.88 44.51
CA ASN A 151 -9.87 -2.14 44.04
C ASN A 151 -8.79 -3.13 43.57
N MET A 152 -7.77 -2.62 42.87
CA MET A 152 -6.67 -3.44 42.36
C MET A 152 -5.81 -4.07 43.47
N THR A 153 -5.59 -3.36 44.56
CA THR A 153 -4.69 -3.80 45.65
C THR A 153 -5.41 -4.07 46.98
N ARG A 154 -6.72 -4.26 46.93
CA ARG A 154 -7.52 -4.55 48.13
C ARG A 154 -7.03 -5.82 48.83
N ASP A 155 -6.80 -5.73 50.12
CA ASP A 155 -6.33 -6.83 50.98
C ASP A 155 -5.02 -7.49 50.53
N VAL A 156 -4.20 -6.73 49.77
CA VAL A 156 -2.89 -7.19 49.29
C VAL A 156 -1.81 -6.58 50.16
N PRO A 157 -0.98 -7.39 50.83
CA PRO A 157 0.17 -6.86 51.58
C PRO A 157 1.27 -6.37 50.64
N LEU A 158 2.09 -5.44 51.12
CA LEU A 158 3.37 -5.13 50.46
C LEU A 158 4.30 -6.33 50.57
N LEU A 159 4.95 -6.67 49.48
CA LEU A 159 5.80 -7.86 49.38
C LEU A 159 7.28 -7.43 49.42
N ALA A 160 8.01 -7.99 50.36
CA ALA A 160 9.46 -7.88 50.41
C ALA A 160 10.12 -9.02 49.59
N PRO A 161 11.29 -8.80 48.98
CA PRO A 161 12.05 -9.85 48.34
C PRO A 161 12.33 -11.03 49.28
N ALA A 162 12.12 -12.25 48.76
CA ALA A 162 12.43 -13.47 49.54
C ALA A 162 13.95 -13.60 49.77
N GLN A 163 14.76 -13.08 48.87
CA GLN A 163 16.20 -13.06 48.93
C GLN A 163 16.78 -11.93 48.06
N PRO A 164 17.94 -11.39 48.43
CA PRO A 164 18.62 -10.40 47.60
C PRO A 164 19.24 -11.07 46.35
N THR A 165 18.74 -10.68 45.18
CA THR A 165 19.20 -11.21 43.88
C THR A 165 19.48 -10.07 42.94
N ALA A 166 19.99 -10.37 41.75
CA ALA A 166 20.17 -9.37 40.71
C ALA A 166 18.86 -8.68 40.30
N LEU A 167 17.73 -9.37 40.43
CA LEU A 167 16.40 -8.86 40.05
C LEU A 167 15.73 -8.06 41.17
N THR A 168 16.21 -8.16 42.42
CA THR A 168 15.57 -7.55 43.59
C THR A 168 16.50 -6.61 44.37
N ARG A 169 17.72 -6.34 43.91
CA ARG A 169 18.71 -5.54 44.63
C ARG A 169 18.30 -4.09 44.91
N HIS A 170 17.42 -3.53 44.08
CA HIS A 170 16.93 -2.17 44.19
C HIS A 170 15.50 -2.13 44.77
N VAL A 171 14.97 -3.26 45.19
CA VAL A 171 13.59 -3.44 45.62
C VAL A 171 13.54 -3.64 47.15
N ARG A 172 12.73 -2.85 47.83
CA ARG A 172 12.41 -3.02 49.23
C ARG A 172 11.04 -3.64 49.38
N GLU A 173 10.04 -3.07 48.70
CA GLU A 173 8.66 -3.47 48.75
C GLU A 173 8.01 -3.41 47.38
N VAL A 174 7.16 -4.36 47.05
CA VAL A 174 6.43 -4.46 45.79
C VAL A 174 4.94 -4.52 46.07
N THR A 175 4.16 -3.86 45.27
CA THR A 175 2.72 -3.94 45.25
C THR A 175 2.24 -4.75 44.06
N ARG A 176 1.61 -5.90 44.32
CA ARG A 176 0.90 -6.68 43.29
C ARG A 176 -0.58 -6.34 43.25
N SER A 177 -1.28 -6.77 42.18
CA SER A 177 -2.73 -6.78 42.18
C SER A 177 -3.29 -7.96 42.98
N ARG A 178 -4.54 -7.86 43.42
CA ARG A 178 -5.25 -9.01 44.01
C ARG A 178 -5.48 -10.16 43.04
N PHE A 179 -5.45 -9.82 41.74
CA PHE A 179 -5.64 -10.73 40.62
C PHE A 179 -4.35 -11.44 40.19
N ALA A 180 -3.23 -11.18 40.86
CA ALA A 180 -1.97 -11.89 40.59
C ALA A 180 -2.16 -13.40 40.74
N SER A 181 -1.69 -14.17 39.80
CA SER A 181 -1.65 -15.63 39.90
C SER A 181 -0.59 -16.08 40.87
N ARG A 182 -0.67 -17.33 41.29
CA ARG A 182 0.30 -18.00 42.16
C ARG A 182 1.17 -18.91 41.31
N LEU A 183 2.48 -18.74 41.39
CA LEU A 183 3.42 -19.69 40.76
C LEU A 183 3.80 -20.78 41.74
N HIS A 184 3.62 -22.00 41.35
CA HIS A 184 4.05 -23.18 42.12
C HIS A 184 5.32 -23.75 41.47
N VAL A 185 6.31 -24.02 42.34
CA VAL A 185 7.56 -24.69 41.94
C VAL A 185 7.59 -26.03 42.69
N TYR A 186 7.61 -27.10 41.92
CA TYR A 186 7.61 -28.46 42.49
C TYR A 186 8.46 -29.41 41.70
N GLN A 187 8.84 -30.55 42.25
CA GLN A 187 9.53 -31.63 41.51
C GLN A 187 8.50 -32.57 40.87
N ALA A 188 8.84 -33.08 39.69
CA ALA A 188 7.94 -33.96 38.93
C ALA A 188 7.54 -35.23 39.69
N ASP A 189 8.34 -35.64 40.68
CA ASP A 189 8.09 -36.82 41.53
C ASP A 189 7.17 -36.50 42.74
N GLU A 190 6.86 -35.19 42.96
CA GLU A 190 5.92 -34.74 43.98
C GLU A 190 4.52 -34.63 43.36
N ASP A 191 3.50 -34.95 44.12
CA ASP A 191 2.11 -34.76 43.68
C ASP A 191 1.89 -33.30 43.27
N ALA A 192 1.60 -33.08 41.99
CA ALA A 192 1.34 -31.75 41.48
C ALA A 192 0.22 -31.06 42.28
N PRO A 193 0.38 -29.81 42.70
CA PRO A 193 -0.69 -29.11 43.36
C PRO A 193 -1.93 -29.13 42.46
N ARG A 194 -3.09 -29.53 43.02
CA ARG A 194 -4.35 -29.59 42.28
C ARG A 194 -4.70 -28.18 41.81
N ALA A 195 -4.32 -27.85 40.59
CA ALA A 195 -4.72 -26.59 39.95
C ALA A 195 -6.23 -26.62 39.74
N VAL A 196 -6.95 -25.74 40.40
CA VAL A 196 -8.36 -25.50 40.12
C VAL A 196 -8.45 -24.70 38.84
N VAL A 197 -8.58 -25.40 37.73
CA VAL A 197 -8.78 -24.77 36.42
C VAL A 197 -10.19 -24.21 36.37
N GLY A 198 -10.35 -22.98 36.75
CA GLY A 198 -11.50 -22.19 36.38
C GLY A 198 -11.37 -21.77 34.94
N ILE A 199 -11.93 -22.51 33.96
CA ILE A 199 -12.00 -22.10 32.59
C ILE A 199 -12.96 -20.91 32.47
N GLY A 200 -12.44 -19.71 32.69
CA GLY A 200 -13.10 -18.48 32.34
C GLY A 200 -12.97 -18.28 30.82
N LYS A 201 -13.98 -18.68 30.03
CA LYS A 201 -14.10 -18.30 28.65
C LYS A 201 -14.14 -16.77 28.54
N GLY A 202 -13.07 -16.14 28.11
CA GLY A 202 -13.08 -14.74 27.71
C GLY A 202 -14.15 -14.48 26.65
N PRO A 203 -14.67 -13.25 26.53
CA PRO A 203 -15.73 -12.93 25.58
C PRO A 203 -15.23 -13.11 24.16
N ARG A 204 -15.70 -14.15 23.50
CA ARG A 204 -15.54 -14.32 22.05
C ARG A 204 -16.44 -13.30 21.34
N GLY A 205 -15.84 -12.51 20.45
CA GLY A 205 -16.54 -11.57 19.60
C GLY A 205 -17.74 -12.21 18.89
N ARG A 206 -18.83 -11.45 18.80
CA ARG A 206 -20.09 -11.81 18.12
C ARG A 206 -19.82 -12.21 16.67
N GLY A 207 -19.93 -13.50 16.37
CA GLY A 207 -19.90 -13.99 15.00
C GLY A 207 -20.22 -15.48 14.91
N GLY A 208 -21.46 -15.80 14.51
CA GLY A 208 -21.83 -17.07 13.91
C GLY A 208 -22.17 -18.20 14.89
N ARG A 209 -23.46 -18.58 14.92
CA ARG A 209 -23.96 -19.83 15.50
C ARG A 209 -23.22 -21.01 14.86
N ARG A 210 -22.40 -21.71 15.65
CA ARG A 210 -21.94 -23.08 15.36
C ARG A 210 -22.83 -24.06 16.12
N PRO A 211 -23.15 -25.23 15.56
CA PRO A 211 -23.88 -26.28 16.26
C PRO A 211 -23.07 -26.81 17.45
N PRO A 212 -23.72 -27.38 18.47
CA PRO A 212 -23.04 -27.85 19.68
C PRO A 212 -22.08 -28.99 19.33
N THR A 213 -20.82 -28.80 19.71
CA THR A 213 -19.80 -29.84 19.69
C THR A 213 -20.10 -30.85 20.81
N PRO A 214 -19.98 -32.16 20.58
CA PRO A 214 -20.19 -33.14 21.61
C PRO A 214 -19.19 -32.96 22.76
N THR A 215 -19.65 -33.20 23.96
CA THR A 215 -18.87 -33.16 25.19
C THR A 215 -17.73 -34.19 25.09
N PRO A 216 -16.44 -33.80 25.27
CA PRO A 216 -15.36 -34.77 25.26
C PRO A 216 -15.47 -35.72 26.43
N THR A 217 -15.18 -36.99 26.17
CA THR A 217 -15.08 -38.04 27.18
C THR A 217 -13.85 -37.82 28.07
N PRO A 218 -13.87 -38.23 29.35
CA PRO A 218 -12.79 -37.94 30.31
C PRO A 218 -11.41 -38.54 29.99
N GLU A 219 -11.30 -39.35 28.94
CA GLU A 219 -10.03 -40.02 28.57
C GLU A 219 -9.12 -39.15 27.65
N GLU A 220 -9.61 -37.99 27.14
CA GLU A 220 -8.80 -37.11 26.27
C GLU A 220 -8.07 -35.97 27.03
N ASP A 221 -8.29 -35.84 28.34
CA ASP A 221 -7.75 -34.73 29.14
C ASP A 221 -6.30 -34.98 29.65
N GLU A 222 -5.74 -36.20 29.56
CA GLU A 222 -4.37 -36.46 30.01
C GLU A 222 -3.29 -35.79 29.12
N ASP A 223 -3.58 -35.53 27.86
CA ASP A 223 -2.65 -34.86 26.92
C ASP A 223 -2.57 -33.34 27.09
N PHE A 224 -3.52 -32.73 27.81
CA PHE A 224 -3.56 -31.28 28.03
C PHE A 224 -2.50 -30.78 29.01
N TRP A 225 -2.02 -31.63 29.90
CA TRP A 225 -1.07 -31.29 30.99
C TRP A 225 0.40 -31.65 30.68
N GLY A 226 0.65 -32.37 29.61
CA GLY A 226 1.96 -32.95 29.30
C GLY A 226 2.84 -32.17 28.37
N GLY A 227 2.43 -31.02 27.91
CA GLY A 227 2.91 -30.48 26.66
C GLY A 227 4.18 -29.65 26.67
N VAL A 228 5.30 -30.16 27.12
CA VAL A 228 6.55 -29.80 26.45
C VAL A 228 6.43 -30.35 25.02
N PRO A 229 6.58 -29.54 23.96
CA PRO A 229 6.54 -30.03 22.60
C PRO A 229 7.48 -31.24 22.51
N GLN A 230 6.95 -32.42 22.11
CA GLN A 230 7.76 -33.61 21.97
C GLN A 230 8.95 -33.43 21.00
N ASP A 231 8.86 -32.38 20.16
CA ASP A 231 9.89 -32.01 19.19
C ASP A 231 10.78 -30.84 19.67
N ALA A 232 10.59 -30.33 20.90
CA ALA A 232 11.55 -29.36 21.44
C ALA A 232 12.91 -30.06 21.56
N PRO A 233 13.99 -29.49 20.98
CA PRO A 233 15.30 -30.06 21.16
C PRO A 233 15.56 -30.19 22.65
N PRO A 234 16.10 -31.32 23.14
CA PRO A 234 16.46 -31.45 24.54
C PRO A 234 17.36 -30.28 24.89
N PRO A 235 17.15 -29.65 26.08
CA PRO A 235 18.02 -28.58 26.50
C PRO A 235 19.48 -29.06 26.41
N PRO A 236 20.40 -28.24 25.87
CA PRO A 236 21.81 -28.60 25.90
C PRO A 236 22.21 -28.88 27.35
N ALA A 237 23.03 -29.88 27.57
CA ALA A 237 23.46 -30.31 28.88
C ALA A 237 23.91 -29.11 29.72
N PRO A 238 23.49 -29.00 30.99
CA PRO A 238 23.85 -27.89 31.85
C PRO A 238 25.39 -27.77 31.92
N TYR A 239 25.87 -26.54 32.05
CA TYR A 239 27.29 -26.27 32.29
C TYR A 239 27.69 -26.89 33.63
N GLY A 240 28.25 -28.08 33.61
CA GLY A 240 28.59 -28.78 34.83
C GLY A 240 28.87 -30.27 34.63
N GLY A 241 28.83 -30.73 33.38
CA GLY A 241 29.00 -32.15 33.07
C GLY A 241 27.68 -32.93 32.95
N PRO A 242 27.70 -34.14 32.41
CA PRO A 242 26.48 -34.90 32.12
C PRO A 242 25.66 -35.31 33.35
N ASP A 243 26.19 -35.14 34.55
CA ASP A 243 25.54 -35.55 35.81
C ASP A 243 25.12 -34.32 36.71
N ALA A 244 25.29 -33.09 36.23
CA ALA A 244 24.85 -31.92 36.98
C ALA A 244 23.33 -31.80 36.93
N GLU A 245 22.65 -31.99 38.04
CA GLU A 245 21.22 -31.61 38.15
C GLU A 245 21.08 -30.10 37.86
N PRO A 246 20.11 -29.71 37.01
CA PRO A 246 19.81 -28.30 36.83
C PRO A 246 19.46 -27.66 38.18
N ASP A 247 19.97 -26.47 38.43
CA ASP A 247 19.66 -25.71 39.64
C ASP A 247 18.16 -25.53 39.76
N ALA A 248 17.66 -25.64 40.99
CA ALA A 248 16.26 -25.37 41.28
C ALA A 248 15.85 -23.96 40.86
N PRO A 249 14.61 -23.75 40.37
CA PRO A 249 14.11 -22.41 40.10
C PRO A 249 14.27 -21.48 41.33
N VAL A 250 14.73 -20.26 41.07
CA VAL A 250 14.94 -19.26 42.12
C VAL A 250 13.66 -18.49 42.33
N VAL A 251 13.13 -18.52 43.55
CA VAL A 251 12.00 -17.69 43.94
C VAL A 251 12.51 -16.36 44.45
N HIS A 252 12.21 -15.28 43.75
CA HIS A 252 12.62 -13.90 44.12
C HIS A 252 11.61 -13.20 45.00
N LEU A 253 10.30 -13.42 44.71
CA LEU A 253 9.20 -12.84 45.44
C LEU A 253 8.16 -13.93 45.71
N LEU A 254 7.71 -14.00 46.95
CA LEU A 254 6.53 -14.78 47.35
C LEU A 254 5.25 -14.00 46.99
N ASP A 255 4.14 -14.70 46.82
CA ASP A 255 2.86 -14.07 46.45
C ASP A 255 2.15 -13.37 47.60
N GLY A 256 2.63 -13.58 48.84
CA GLY A 256 2.10 -12.97 50.07
C GLY A 256 0.80 -13.57 50.57
N ARG A 257 0.34 -14.68 49.99
CA ARG A 257 -0.82 -15.46 50.48
C ARG A 257 -0.36 -16.60 51.39
N GLU A 258 -1.29 -17.18 52.15
CA GLU A 258 -0.98 -18.37 52.93
C GLU A 258 -0.60 -19.56 52.02
N GLY A 259 0.40 -20.31 52.42
CA GLY A 259 0.92 -21.49 51.72
C GLY A 259 2.03 -21.17 50.72
N PRO A 260 2.57 -22.20 50.05
CA PRO A 260 3.65 -22.06 49.10
C PRO A 260 3.15 -21.42 47.81
N GLY A 261 3.72 -20.28 47.43
CA GLY A 261 3.40 -19.59 46.17
C GLY A 261 4.35 -18.45 45.91
N ALA A 262 4.74 -18.30 44.67
CA ALA A 262 5.63 -17.24 44.20
C ALA A 262 4.93 -16.27 43.30
N LEU A 263 5.41 -15.02 43.29
CA LEU A 263 5.04 -14.00 42.33
C LEU A 263 6.08 -13.89 41.19
N LEU A 264 7.36 -14.06 41.54
CA LEU A 264 8.48 -13.95 40.60
C LEU A 264 9.41 -15.13 40.78
N VAL A 265 9.63 -15.85 39.67
CA VAL A 265 10.53 -17.01 39.61
C VAL A 265 11.43 -16.89 38.37
N ASP A 266 12.68 -17.33 38.48
CA ASP A 266 13.51 -17.52 37.30
C ASP A 266 14.26 -18.87 37.37
N TYR A 267 14.55 -19.44 36.20
CA TYR A 267 15.27 -20.70 36.08
C TYR A 267 16.07 -20.82 34.78
N ALA A 268 17.08 -21.65 34.80
CA ALA A 268 17.90 -21.93 33.65
C ALA A 268 17.17 -22.86 32.68
N TYR A 269 17.30 -22.59 31.37
CA TYR A 269 16.91 -23.49 30.32
C TYR A 269 17.98 -23.48 29.22
N GLY A 270 18.71 -24.57 29.11
CA GLY A 270 19.91 -24.60 28.29
C GLY A 270 20.96 -23.58 28.77
N ARG A 271 21.44 -22.75 27.86
CA ARG A 271 22.36 -21.65 28.19
C ARG A 271 21.66 -20.34 28.58
N GLY A 272 20.36 -20.27 28.39
CA GLY A 272 19.52 -19.10 28.65
C GLY A 272 18.71 -19.24 29.95
N ARG A 273 17.74 -18.35 30.08
CA ARG A 273 16.91 -18.26 31.29
C ARG A 273 15.47 -17.95 30.94
N VAL A 274 14.56 -18.51 31.72
CA VAL A 274 13.13 -18.16 31.71
C VAL A 274 12.81 -17.46 33.02
N VAL A 275 12.21 -16.30 32.94
CA VAL A 275 11.76 -15.49 34.09
C VAL A 275 10.27 -15.34 33.97
N VAL A 276 9.57 -15.64 35.07
CA VAL A 276 8.09 -15.59 35.14
C VAL A 276 7.66 -14.67 36.25
N LEU A 277 6.94 -13.61 35.89
CA LEU A 277 6.24 -12.70 36.82
C LEU A 277 4.72 -12.87 36.61
N SER A 278 4.03 -13.32 37.61
CA SER A 278 2.62 -13.72 37.51
C SER A 278 1.60 -12.58 37.59
N ASP A 279 2.06 -11.32 37.57
CA ASP A 279 1.15 -10.17 37.62
C ASP A 279 1.59 -9.03 36.65
N PRO A 280 0.91 -8.88 35.52
CA PRO A 280 1.14 -7.77 34.62
C PRO A 280 0.89 -6.37 35.19
N TYR A 281 0.12 -6.27 36.27
CA TYR A 281 -0.13 -4.98 36.93
C TYR A 281 1.18 -4.31 37.39
N VAL A 282 2.15 -5.09 37.85
CA VAL A 282 3.46 -4.58 38.31
C VAL A 282 4.18 -3.76 37.25
N VAL A 283 4.02 -4.11 35.95
CA VAL A 283 4.66 -3.45 34.83
C VAL A 283 3.73 -2.51 34.06
N SER A 284 2.44 -2.51 34.40
CA SER A 284 1.43 -1.70 33.71
C SER A 284 1.55 -0.22 34.06
N ASN A 285 1.04 0.64 33.18
CA ASN A 285 1.03 2.10 33.39
C ASN A 285 0.35 2.50 34.71
N ALA A 286 -0.67 1.75 35.14
CA ALA A 286 -1.39 2.01 36.39
C ALA A 286 -0.66 1.50 37.65
N GLY A 287 0.16 0.45 37.51
CA GLY A 287 0.81 -0.21 38.65
C GLY A 287 2.30 0.07 38.80
N VAL A 288 3.00 0.45 37.72
CA VAL A 288 4.47 0.59 37.68
C VAL A 288 5.01 1.65 38.66
N ASN A 289 4.23 2.65 39.00
CA ASN A 289 4.60 3.72 39.93
C ASN A 289 4.24 3.41 41.39
N ARG A 290 3.83 2.18 41.70
CA ARG A 290 3.46 1.76 43.07
C ARG A 290 4.67 1.14 43.79
N ALA A 291 4.92 1.54 45.04
CA ALA A 291 6.08 1.07 45.80
C ALA A 291 7.35 1.04 44.95
N ASP A 292 8.10 -0.05 44.93
CA ASP A 292 9.31 -0.22 44.10
C ASP A 292 9.04 -1.02 42.80
N ASN A 293 7.79 -1.08 42.33
CA ASN A 293 7.41 -1.81 41.11
C ASN A 293 8.25 -1.41 39.90
N LEU A 294 8.56 -0.11 39.74
CA LEU A 294 9.37 0.37 38.64
C LEU A 294 10.78 -0.22 38.63
N PHE A 295 11.39 -0.30 39.82
CA PHE A 295 12.74 -0.88 39.95
C PHE A 295 12.72 -2.38 39.73
N LEU A 296 11.72 -3.08 40.29
CA LEU A 296 11.52 -4.49 40.00
C LEU A 296 11.30 -4.74 38.50
N ALA A 297 10.36 -4.03 37.89
CA ALA A 297 10.05 -4.15 36.46
C ALA A 297 11.28 -3.95 35.60
N ALA A 298 12.05 -2.90 35.90
CA ALA A 298 13.28 -2.62 35.14
C ALA A 298 14.34 -3.71 35.30
N ASP A 299 14.58 -4.21 36.52
CA ASP A 299 15.54 -5.27 36.76
C ASP A 299 15.06 -6.63 36.20
N VAL A 300 13.75 -6.94 36.27
CA VAL A 300 13.14 -8.12 35.66
C VAL A 300 13.32 -8.10 34.15
N VAL A 301 13.05 -6.99 33.49
CA VAL A 301 13.11 -6.86 32.03
C VAL A 301 14.55 -6.90 31.53
N THR A 302 15.46 -6.18 32.18
CA THR A 302 16.86 -6.08 31.73
C THR A 302 17.79 -7.17 32.29
N GLY A 303 17.31 -7.94 33.31
CA GLY A 303 18.15 -8.87 34.03
C GLY A 303 19.15 -8.16 34.99
N GLY A 304 18.88 -6.91 35.36
CA GLY A 304 19.73 -6.10 36.20
C GLY A 304 21.07 -5.67 35.54
N ARG A 305 21.15 -5.72 34.24
CA ARG A 305 22.35 -5.36 33.45
C ARG A 305 21.93 -4.66 32.15
N LYS A 306 22.88 -3.98 31.51
CA LYS A 306 22.65 -3.48 30.15
C LYS A 306 22.59 -4.65 29.16
N SER A 307 21.46 -4.77 28.47
CA SER A 307 21.20 -5.80 27.48
C SER A 307 20.28 -5.26 26.40
N ARG A 308 20.31 -5.88 25.22
CA ARG A 308 19.31 -5.59 24.17
C ARG A 308 18.00 -6.27 24.53
N VAL A 309 17.01 -5.46 24.85
CA VAL A 309 15.68 -5.92 25.26
C VAL A 309 14.67 -5.65 24.15
N ALA A 310 13.82 -6.61 23.83
CA ALA A 310 12.70 -6.38 22.94
C ALA A 310 11.38 -6.75 23.64
N PHE A 311 10.37 -5.94 23.46
CA PHE A 311 9.00 -6.23 23.88
C PHE A 311 8.25 -6.87 22.73
N ASP A 312 7.58 -7.98 22.99
CA ASP A 312 6.80 -8.71 22.00
C ASP A 312 5.53 -7.93 21.65
N GLU A 313 5.53 -7.31 20.50
CA GLU A 313 4.37 -6.64 19.93
C GLU A 313 3.71 -7.46 18.81
N PHE A 314 4.37 -8.53 18.33
CA PHE A 314 3.82 -9.41 17.32
C PHE A 314 2.55 -10.12 17.78
N HIS A 315 2.57 -10.65 19.02
CA HIS A 315 1.41 -11.31 19.62
C HIS A 315 0.37 -10.31 20.16
N HIS A 316 0.72 -9.04 20.31
CA HIS A 316 -0.25 -7.96 20.55
C HIS A 316 -0.95 -7.47 19.27
N GLY A 317 -0.54 -7.98 18.09
CA GLY A 317 -1.13 -7.64 16.81
C GLY A 317 -0.44 -6.48 16.09
N TYR A 318 0.67 -5.99 16.63
CA TYR A 318 1.51 -4.94 16.02
C TYR A 318 2.70 -5.55 15.26
N GLY A 319 2.44 -6.58 14.46
CA GLY A 319 3.47 -7.18 13.61
C GLY A 319 4.02 -6.18 12.59
N GLU A 320 5.28 -6.33 12.20
CA GLU A 320 5.85 -5.64 11.04
C GLU A 320 5.10 -6.07 9.77
N THR A 321 3.94 -5.51 9.56
CA THR A 321 3.28 -5.61 8.27
C THR A 321 4.07 -4.76 7.29
N ARG A 322 4.59 -5.38 6.26
CA ARG A 322 5.35 -4.75 5.16
C ARG A 322 4.65 -3.54 4.52
N ASN A 323 3.40 -3.27 4.88
CA ASN A 323 2.59 -2.15 4.43
C ASN A 323 1.92 -1.44 5.61
N HIS A 324 2.65 -0.55 6.27
CA HIS A 324 2.12 0.32 7.31
C HIS A 324 0.83 1.05 6.90
N LEU A 325 0.68 1.39 5.61
CA LEU A 325 -0.53 2.01 5.08
C LEU A 325 -1.75 1.06 5.17
N PHE A 326 -1.58 -0.22 4.82
CA PHE A 326 -2.67 -1.20 4.93
C PHE A 326 -3.03 -1.51 6.39
N ALA A 327 -2.05 -1.55 7.29
CA ALA A 327 -2.30 -1.75 8.71
C ALA A 327 -3.02 -0.54 9.32
N TYR A 328 -2.60 0.68 8.98
CA TYR A 328 -3.22 1.91 9.46
C TYR A 328 -4.67 2.07 8.96
N PHE A 329 -4.91 1.71 7.69
CA PHE A 329 -6.24 1.85 7.08
C PHE A 329 -7.10 0.59 7.19
N GLY A 330 -6.55 -0.56 7.63
CA GLY A 330 -7.23 -1.86 7.65
C GLY A 330 -8.50 -1.93 8.49
N GLY A 331 -8.56 -1.18 9.58
CA GLY A 331 -9.73 -1.04 10.44
C GLY A 331 -10.65 0.13 10.10
N THR A 332 -10.28 0.95 9.10
CA THR A 332 -11.03 2.16 8.74
C THR A 332 -11.83 1.97 7.46
N PRO A 333 -12.96 2.68 7.28
CA PRO A 333 -13.72 2.66 6.03
C PRO A 333 -12.96 3.24 4.83
N ILE A 334 -11.78 3.81 5.03
CA ILE A 334 -10.97 4.46 4.01
C ILE A 334 -10.58 3.49 2.89
N LEU A 335 -10.23 2.24 3.20
CA LEU A 335 -9.94 1.22 2.18
C LEU A 335 -11.14 0.93 1.28
N TRP A 336 -12.35 0.90 1.86
CA TRP A 336 -13.59 0.75 1.12
C TRP A 336 -13.88 1.98 0.25
N MET A 337 -13.55 3.19 0.72
CA MET A 337 -13.65 4.42 -0.06
C MET A 337 -12.70 4.39 -1.27
N PHE A 338 -11.45 3.96 -1.09
CA PHE A 338 -10.51 3.77 -2.19
C PHE A 338 -10.98 2.70 -3.19
N ALA A 339 -11.53 1.57 -2.70
CA ALA A 339 -12.07 0.52 -3.56
C ALA A 339 -13.26 1.03 -4.39
N GLN A 340 -14.15 1.80 -3.78
CA GLN A 340 -15.28 2.42 -4.48
C GLN A 340 -14.81 3.48 -5.48
N GLY A 341 -13.85 4.33 -5.10
CA GLY A 341 -13.24 5.31 -6.01
C GLY A 341 -12.58 4.64 -7.21
N ALA A 342 -11.86 3.55 -6.99
CA ALA A 342 -11.26 2.74 -8.06
C ALA A 342 -12.33 2.12 -8.97
N LEU A 343 -13.44 1.64 -8.42
CA LEU A 343 -14.55 1.08 -9.19
C LEU A 343 -15.24 2.15 -10.04
N VAL A 344 -15.46 3.35 -9.49
CA VAL A 344 -15.99 4.50 -10.25
C VAL A 344 -15.00 4.93 -11.33
N ALA A 345 -13.71 5.00 -11.05
CA ALA A 345 -12.69 5.31 -12.05
C ALA A 345 -12.66 4.26 -13.16
N LEU A 346 -12.75 2.99 -12.83
CA LEU A 346 -12.85 1.88 -13.79
C LEU A 346 -14.12 1.99 -14.64
N ALA A 347 -15.26 2.33 -14.05
CA ALA A 347 -16.51 2.55 -14.78
C ALA A 347 -16.40 3.78 -15.70
N LEU A 348 -15.76 4.85 -15.27
CA LEU A 348 -15.48 6.02 -16.11
C LEU A 348 -14.52 5.70 -17.26
N ILE A 349 -13.47 4.93 -16.99
CA ILE A 349 -12.54 4.43 -18.01
C ILE A 349 -13.29 3.51 -18.98
N TRP A 350 -14.13 2.60 -18.48
CA TRP A 350 -14.95 1.72 -19.31
C TRP A 350 -15.92 2.48 -20.19
N THR A 351 -16.66 3.45 -19.64
CA THR A 351 -17.60 4.28 -20.40
C THR A 351 -16.90 5.24 -21.37
N SER A 352 -15.72 5.74 -20.98
CA SER A 352 -14.87 6.60 -21.82
C SER A 352 -14.04 5.78 -22.81
N GLY A 353 -13.70 4.55 -22.49
CA GLY A 353 -12.86 3.64 -23.27
C GLY A 353 -13.46 3.25 -24.62
N ARG A 354 -14.78 3.34 -24.76
CA ARG A 354 -15.44 3.26 -26.09
C ARG A 354 -15.06 4.41 -27.02
N ARG A 355 -14.32 5.44 -26.53
CA ARG A 355 -13.84 6.60 -27.29
C ARG A 355 -12.32 6.77 -27.24
N PHE A 356 -11.58 5.74 -26.83
CA PHE A 356 -10.10 5.78 -26.84
C PHE A 356 -9.51 5.70 -28.25
N ALA A 357 -10.27 5.26 -29.26
CA ALA A 357 -9.91 5.56 -30.62
C ALA A 357 -10.15 7.07 -30.80
N ARG A 358 -9.11 7.84 -31.12
CA ARG A 358 -9.30 9.16 -31.75
C ARG A 358 -10.42 8.97 -32.77
N PRO A 359 -11.51 9.78 -32.72
CA PRO A 359 -12.48 9.73 -33.79
C PRO A 359 -11.65 9.88 -35.06
N LEU A 360 -11.65 8.84 -35.90
CA LEU A 360 -11.10 8.97 -37.25
C LEU A 360 -11.68 10.28 -37.77
N PRO A 361 -10.86 11.28 -38.13
CA PRO A 361 -11.39 12.53 -38.64
C PRO A 361 -12.39 12.10 -39.69
N ALA A 362 -13.64 12.58 -39.58
CA ALA A 362 -14.68 12.30 -40.59
C ALA A 362 -14.00 12.46 -41.91
N PRO A 363 -14.08 11.49 -42.85
CA PRO A 363 -13.37 11.55 -44.12
C PRO A 363 -13.65 12.95 -44.63
N ARG A 364 -12.61 13.78 -44.72
CA ARG A 364 -12.76 15.14 -45.24
C ARG A 364 -13.44 14.92 -46.53
N PRO A 365 -14.62 15.57 -46.83
CA PRO A 365 -15.31 15.39 -48.08
C PRO A 365 -14.24 15.58 -49.12
N ASP A 366 -13.99 14.54 -49.94
CA ASP A 366 -12.88 14.51 -50.88
C ASP A 366 -13.04 15.80 -51.66
N ARG A 367 -12.19 16.80 -51.39
CA ARG A 367 -12.17 18.00 -52.21
C ARG A 367 -11.76 17.41 -53.54
N ARG A 368 -12.79 17.21 -54.43
CA ARG A 368 -12.61 16.71 -55.78
C ARG A 368 -11.28 17.24 -56.26
N SER A 369 -10.36 16.34 -56.56
CA SER A 369 -9.02 16.75 -56.89
C SER A 369 -9.16 17.80 -57.95
N LYS A 370 -8.31 18.86 -57.96
CA LYS A 370 -8.37 19.89 -59.03
C LYS A 370 -8.37 19.26 -60.42
N LEU A 371 -7.76 18.09 -60.56
CA LEU A 371 -7.74 17.28 -61.77
C LEU A 371 -9.12 16.68 -62.11
N GLU A 372 -9.86 16.21 -61.12
CA GLU A 372 -11.21 15.63 -61.28
C GLU A 372 -12.21 16.72 -61.72
N PHE A 373 -12.11 17.90 -61.10
CA PHE A 373 -12.90 19.06 -61.54
C PHE A 373 -12.59 19.45 -62.97
N VAL A 374 -11.28 19.54 -63.33
CA VAL A 374 -10.85 19.86 -64.71
C VAL A 374 -11.32 18.77 -65.67
N SER A 375 -11.20 17.51 -65.32
CA SER A 375 -11.67 16.37 -66.13
C SER A 375 -13.18 16.41 -66.37
N SER A 376 -13.96 16.68 -65.30
CA SER A 376 -15.42 16.80 -65.41
C SER A 376 -15.84 17.98 -66.27
N MET A 377 -15.13 19.12 -66.14
CA MET A 377 -15.40 20.30 -66.98
C MET A 377 -15.04 20.04 -68.46
N ALA A 378 -13.92 19.39 -68.71
CA ALA A 378 -13.51 19.00 -70.06
C ALA A 378 -14.52 18.04 -70.71
N GLU A 379 -15.03 17.06 -69.94
CA GLU A 379 -16.06 16.11 -70.39
C GLU A 379 -17.37 16.84 -70.72
N LEU A 380 -17.80 17.79 -69.87
CA LEU A 380 -18.98 18.63 -70.14
C LEU A 380 -18.81 19.47 -71.41
N GLN A 381 -17.69 20.13 -71.63
CA GLN A 381 -17.40 20.92 -72.81
C GLN A 381 -17.36 20.05 -74.05
N HIS A 382 -16.79 18.83 -73.96
CA HIS A 382 -16.77 17.86 -75.03
C HIS A 382 -18.20 17.41 -75.46
N ARG A 383 -19.04 17.03 -74.45
CA ARG A 383 -20.42 16.64 -74.71
C ARG A 383 -21.26 17.75 -75.30
N ALA A 384 -21.09 18.99 -74.79
CA ALA A 384 -21.77 20.18 -75.32
C ALA A 384 -21.23 20.67 -76.67
N ARG A 385 -20.15 20.03 -77.18
CA ARG A 385 -19.43 20.50 -78.40
C ARG A 385 -18.95 21.94 -78.30
N ALA A 386 -18.79 22.47 -77.11
CA ALA A 386 -18.36 23.85 -76.83
C ALA A 386 -16.82 23.94 -76.89
N TYR A 387 -16.29 23.64 -78.03
CA TYR A 387 -14.83 23.66 -78.33
C TYR A 387 -14.26 25.07 -78.33
N ASP A 388 -15.05 26.04 -78.73
CA ASP A 388 -14.79 27.47 -78.68
C ASP A 388 -14.42 27.93 -77.25
N LEU A 389 -15.21 27.61 -76.28
CA LEU A 389 -14.95 27.91 -74.83
C LEU A 389 -13.63 27.27 -74.36
N ALA A 390 -13.34 26.03 -74.80
CA ALA A 390 -12.10 25.36 -74.42
C ALA A 390 -10.88 26.04 -74.94
N VAL A 391 -10.94 26.48 -76.28
CA VAL A 391 -9.87 27.25 -76.95
C VAL A 391 -9.77 28.63 -76.30
N GLU A 392 -10.86 29.30 -76.05
CA GLU A 392 -10.88 30.63 -75.44
C GLU A 392 -10.14 30.64 -74.11
N ASN A 393 -10.45 29.70 -73.22
CA ASN A 393 -9.80 29.59 -71.87
C ASN A 393 -8.25 29.44 -72.03
N VAL A 394 -7.78 28.59 -72.96
CA VAL A 394 -6.35 28.37 -73.17
C VAL A 394 -5.76 29.62 -73.78
N TYR A 395 -6.40 30.20 -74.80
CA TYR A 395 -5.95 31.38 -75.53
C TYR A 395 -5.82 32.60 -74.64
N GLN A 396 -6.85 32.93 -73.83
CA GLN A 396 -6.82 34.07 -72.91
C GLN A 396 -5.68 33.95 -71.87
N ARG A 397 -5.38 32.75 -71.45
CA ARG A 397 -4.25 32.50 -70.57
C ARG A 397 -2.92 32.70 -71.26
N THR A 398 -2.77 32.12 -72.44
CA THR A 398 -1.53 32.20 -73.25
C THR A 398 -1.29 33.63 -73.73
N ARG A 399 -2.32 34.32 -74.18
CA ARG A 399 -2.23 35.74 -74.58
C ARG A 399 -1.71 36.64 -73.43
N ARG A 400 -2.25 36.47 -72.23
CA ARG A 400 -1.76 37.20 -71.05
C ARG A 400 -0.30 36.88 -70.74
N ALA A 401 0.08 35.66 -70.89
CA ALA A 401 1.46 35.22 -70.70
C ALA A 401 2.43 35.81 -71.76
N LEU A 402 2.03 35.79 -73.00
CA LEU A 402 2.81 36.35 -74.14
C LEU A 402 2.90 37.88 -74.06
N ALA A 403 1.81 38.57 -73.74
CA ALA A 403 1.82 40.03 -73.50
C ALA A 403 2.83 40.41 -72.42
N ARG A 404 2.81 39.70 -71.28
CA ARG A 404 3.80 39.86 -70.17
C ARG A 404 5.23 39.57 -70.66
N TYR A 405 5.43 38.52 -71.44
CA TYR A 405 6.72 38.19 -71.97
C TYR A 405 7.23 39.29 -72.89
N GLY A 406 6.36 39.91 -73.70
CA GLY A 406 6.68 41.04 -74.62
C GLY A 406 6.77 42.38 -73.84
N GLY A 407 6.41 42.45 -72.55
CA GLY A 407 6.34 43.73 -71.83
C GLY A 407 5.21 44.65 -72.35
N LEU A 408 4.10 44.04 -72.77
CA LEU A 408 2.96 44.73 -73.38
C LEU A 408 1.78 44.76 -72.40
N PRO A 409 0.90 45.76 -72.50
CA PRO A 409 -0.35 45.81 -71.68
C PRO A 409 -1.29 44.66 -72.14
N ALA A 410 -2.24 44.29 -71.22
CA ALA A 410 -3.19 43.22 -71.54
C ALA A 410 -4.14 43.51 -72.69
N SER A 411 -4.27 44.76 -73.06
CA SER A 411 -5.06 45.28 -74.25
C SER A 411 -4.34 45.19 -75.58
N ALA A 412 -3.09 44.77 -75.61
CA ALA A 412 -2.31 44.70 -76.84
C ALA A 412 -2.96 43.72 -77.85
N THR A 413 -2.93 44.13 -79.16
CA THR A 413 -3.49 43.33 -80.24
C THR A 413 -2.61 42.11 -80.58
N ALA A 414 -3.18 41.08 -81.25
CA ALA A 414 -2.47 39.87 -81.64
C ALA A 414 -1.21 40.23 -82.45
N ALA A 415 -1.31 41.21 -83.38
CA ALA A 415 -0.20 41.68 -84.17
C ALA A 415 0.95 42.29 -83.33
N GLN A 416 0.62 43.12 -82.38
CA GLN A 416 1.60 43.73 -81.46
C GLN A 416 2.29 42.67 -80.57
N ILE A 417 1.52 41.68 -80.10
CA ILE A 417 2.07 40.58 -79.33
C ILE A 417 3.01 39.74 -80.18
N ALA A 418 2.60 39.38 -81.41
CA ALA A 418 3.39 38.61 -82.30
C ALA A 418 4.72 39.31 -82.65
N GLU A 419 4.66 40.63 -82.98
CA GLU A 419 5.86 41.41 -83.29
C GLU A 419 6.84 41.43 -82.08
N ARG A 420 6.36 41.70 -80.93
CA ARG A 420 7.22 41.80 -79.73
C ARG A 420 7.79 40.45 -79.32
N VAL A 421 6.98 39.39 -79.40
CA VAL A 421 7.41 38.02 -79.11
C VAL A 421 8.42 37.55 -80.14
N ALA A 422 8.19 37.79 -81.42
CA ALA A 422 9.11 37.47 -82.52
C ALA A 422 10.46 38.18 -82.35
N ALA A 423 10.43 39.49 -82.07
CA ALA A 423 11.66 40.30 -81.91
C ALA A 423 12.49 39.78 -80.69
N ARG A 424 11.85 39.21 -79.67
CA ARG A 424 12.52 38.76 -78.49
C ARG A 424 12.94 37.28 -78.53
N SER A 425 12.28 36.47 -79.32
CA SER A 425 12.48 35.00 -79.37
C SER A 425 13.18 34.54 -80.69
N GLY A 426 13.31 35.41 -81.69
CA GLY A 426 13.86 35.06 -82.98
C GLY A 426 12.93 34.21 -83.86
N ARG A 427 11.67 34.08 -83.52
CA ARG A 427 10.69 33.25 -84.20
C ARG A 427 9.98 34.05 -85.33
N ASP A 428 9.41 33.31 -86.28
CA ASP A 428 8.64 33.89 -87.33
C ASP A 428 7.41 34.64 -86.84
N ARG A 429 7.33 35.93 -87.05
CA ARG A 429 6.23 36.81 -86.70
C ARG A 429 4.93 36.36 -87.35
N ALA A 430 4.97 36.01 -88.65
CA ALA A 430 3.76 35.65 -89.39
C ALA A 430 3.09 34.41 -88.81
N HIS A 431 3.90 33.43 -88.39
CA HIS A 431 3.38 32.20 -87.75
C HIS A 431 2.73 32.46 -86.39
N ILE A 432 3.34 33.29 -85.55
CA ILE A 432 2.76 33.63 -84.21
C ILE A 432 1.49 34.43 -84.45
N GLU A 433 1.47 35.40 -85.29
CA GLU A 433 0.29 36.23 -85.56
C GLU A 433 -0.85 35.42 -86.17
N ALA A 434 -0.60 34.52 -87.10
CA ALA A 434 -1.60 33.63 -87.67
C ALA A 434 -2.23 32.70 -86.55
N LEU A 435 -1.42 32.11 -85.68
CA LEU A 435 -1.86 31.28 -84.63
C LEU A 435 -2.74 32.06 -83.64
N LEU A 436 -2.34 33.28 -83.26
CA LEU A 436 -3.13 34.09 -82.31
C LEU A 436 -4.45 34.56 -82.94
N ARG A 437 -4.49 34.98 -84.20
CA ARG A 437 -5.71 35.34 -84.90
C ARG A 437 -6.69 34.17 -85.04
N GLU A 438 -6.16 32.99 -85.48
CA GLU A 438 -7.02 31.79 -85.52
C GLU A 438 -7.65 31.45 -84.25
N CYS A 439 -6.94 31.64 -83.09
CA CYS A 439 -7.50 31.45 -81.77
C CYS A 439 -8.52 32.55 -81.43
N GLU A 440 -8.33 33.80 -81.83
CA GLU A 440 -9.30 34.89 -81.67
C GLU A 440 -10.60 34.63 -82.42
N ASP A 441 -10.48 34.18 -83.71
CA ASP A 441 -11.63 33.82 -84.50
C ASP A 441 -12.41 32.64 -83.94
N ALA A 442 -11.69 31.63 -83.43
CA ALA A 442 -12.28 30.50 -82.73
C ALA A 442 -13.00 30.91 -81.43
N ALA A 443 -12.44 31.83 -80.65
CA ALA A 443 -13.06 32.37 -79.43
C ALA A 443 -14.24 33.31 -79.74
N ALA A 444 -14.28 33.93 -80.91
CA ALA A 444 -15.38 34.76 -81.42
C ALA A 444 -16.56 33.93 -81.98
N GLY A 445 -16.52 32.60 -81.91
CA GLY A 445 -17.61 31.72 -82.31
C GLY A 445 -17.49 31.16 -83.75
N ALA A 446 -16.33 31.25 -84.38
CA ALA A 446 -16.11 30.57 -85.68
C ALA A 446 -16.30 29.05 -85.52
N PRO A 447 -16.89 28.36 -86.53
CA PRO A 447 -17.15 26.94 -86.45
C PRO A 447 -15.85 26.13 -86.27
N LEU A 448 -15.77 25.39 -85.11
CA LEU A 448 -14.55 24.71 -84.73
C LEU A 448 -14.80 23.20 -84.52
N THR A 449 -13.96 22.39 -85.13
CA THR A 449 -13.99 20.94 -84.92
C THR A 449 -13.13 20.53 -83.75
N ALA A 450 -13.46 19.44 -83.09
CA ALA A 450 -12.69 18.90 -81.96
C ALA A 450 -11.21 18.70 -82.29
N ARG A 451 -10.93 18.24 -83.54
CA ARG A 451 -9.56 17.99 -83.97
C ARG A 451 -8.79 19.30 -84.12
N ARG A 452 -9.45 20.36 -84.61
CA ARG A 452 -8.81 21.67 -84.80
C ARG A 452 -8.59 22.40 -83.50
N ALA A 453 -9.59 22.33 -82.55
CA ALA A 453 -9.44 22.86 -81.24
C ALA A 453 -8.24 22.25 -80.46
N LEU A 454 -8.08 20.91 -80.56
CA LEU A 454 -6.95 20.23 -79.94
C LEU A 454 -5.60 20.67 -80.60
N ALA A 455 -5.56 20.87 -81.94
CA ALA A 455 -4.37 21.34 -82.64
C ALA A 455 -3.99 22.75 -82.16
N LEU A 456 -4.93 23.67 -82.08
CA LEU A 456 -4.70 25.04 -81.60
C LEU A 456 -4.18 25.05 -80.13
N ALA A 457 -4.83 24.26 -79.26
CA ALA A 457 -4.37 24.16 -77.90
C ALA A 457 -2.95 23.57 -77.77
N ARG A 458 -2.59 22.64 -78.60
CA ARG A 458 -1.22 22.08 -78.69
C ARG A 458 -0.22 23.13 -79.09
N HIS A 459 -0.49 23.80 -80.17
CA HIS A 459 0.43 24.85 -80.73
C HIS A 459 0.60 26.00 -79.70
N LEU A 460 -0.46 26.45 -79.02
CA LEU A 460 -0.34 27.43 -77.96
C LEU A 460 0.54 26.91 -76.79
N ARG A 461 0.40 25.65 -76.45
CA ARG A 461 1.22 25.02 -75.39
C ARG A 461 2.69 24.86 -75.84
N GLU A 462 2.94 24.51 -77.08
CA GLU A 462 4.29 24.42 -77.62
C GLU A 462 4.95 25.80 -77.60
N LEU A 463 4.23 26.84 -78.03
CA LEU A 463 4.72 28.21 -78.00
C LEU A 463 5.05 28.66 -76.58
N GLU A 464 4.18 28.36 -75.57
CA GLU A 464 4.44 28.68 -74.18
C GLU A 464 5.66 27.95 -73.62
N ARG A 465 5.84 26.68 -73.97
CA ARG A 465 6.94 25.84 -73.51
C ARG A 465 8.28 26.36 -74.09
N ASP A 466 8.30 26.61 -75.37
CA ASP A 466 9.49 27.03 -76.07
C ASP A 466 9.99 28.42 -75.64
N LEU A 467 9.09 29.27 -75.24
CA LEU A 467 9.41 30.59 -74.65
C LEU A 467 9.75 30.55 -73.18
N GLY A 468 9.67 29.39 -72.54
CA GLY A 468 9.93 29.24 -71.11
C GLY A 468 8.97 30.03 -70.20
N VAL A 469 7.85 30.53 -70.71
CA VAL A 469 6.92 31.45 -70.04
C VAL A 469 6.23 30.76 -68.84
N LEU A 470 6.00 29.46 -68.92
CA LEU A 470 5.36 28.70 -67.85
C LEU A 470 6.29 28.46 -66.62
N MET A 471 7.58 28.39 -66.86
CA MET A 471 8.55 28.15 -65.75
C MET A 471 8.71 29.42 -64.91
N ARG A 472 8.83 30.60 -65.47
CA ARG A 472 8.94 31.85 -64.70
C ARG A 472 7.68 32.21 -63.90
N SER A 473 6.51 31.86 -64.36
CA SER A 473 5.28 32.13 -63.62
C SER A 473 5.06 31.20 -62.43
N ARG A 474 5.75 30.05 -62.33
CA ARG A 474 5.79 29.17 -61.15
C ARG A 474 6.77 29.67 -60.10
N GLU A 475 7.96 30.12 -60.50
CA GLU A 475 8.97 30.65 -59.56
C GLU A 475 8.48 31.93 -58.86
N ILE A 476 7.80 32.83 -59.54
CA ILE A 476 7.24 34.05 -58.95
C ILE A 476 6.11 33.72 -57.94
N ARG A 477 5.32 32.67 -58.16
CA ARG A 477 4.29 32.25 -57.21
C ARG A 477 4.84 31.54 -56.00
N GLN A 478 5.99 30.89 -56.10
CA GLN A 478 6.68 30.27 -54.99
C GLN A 478 7.47 31.28 -54.12
N ALA A 479 7.97 32.33 -54.76
CA ALA A 479 8.67 33.40 -54.05
C ALA A 479 7.73 34.38 -53.31
N GLY A 480 6.46 34.49 -53.73
CA GLY A 480 5.44 35.32 -53.04
C GLY A 480 4.61 34.59 -51.99
N ALA A 481 4.91 33.30 -51.71
CA ALA A 481 4.23 32.47 -50.72
C ALA A 481 5.14 32.09 -49.53
N ARG A 482 6.30 32.74 -49.42
CA ARG A 482 7.20 32.67 -48.24
C ARG A 482 7.16 33.93 -47.42
#